data_d93c680082b27adf6b70a887c363c759
#
_entry.id   d93c680082b27adf6b70a887c363c759
#
_cell.length_a   1.000
_cell.length_b   1.000
_cell.length_c   1.000
_cell.angle_alpha   90.00
_cell.angle_beta   90.00
_cell.angle_gamma   90.00
#
_symmetry.space_group_name_H-M   'P 1'
#
loop_
_entity.id
_entity.type
_entity.pdbx_description
1 polymer ?
#
loop_
_entity_poly.entity_id
_entity_poly.type
_entity_poly.pdbx_seq_one_letter_code
_entity_poly.pdbx_strand_id
1 'polypeptide(L)'
;MKHQIKSPPIIANRVFLGYPWQPYKTMWENHVADLHKRYPLHFLAIGREPGQAATQLLTNIMRGLDSSSMALFDASTGNANVSLEYGYFRAARGEENVYLFVDEDAKIAAGQTPIISDLAGAVANRYRPTDNRLRHALEAICDRHPYIKRFTKFCGQRRYKGGTRKFLVRMIRHLDGRDSILRRELLDDLMHETKQPEAYLSKFLKDLHEAGLITITRGNEFSSRVHVSG
;
A
#
# COMPACT_ATOMS: atom_id res chain seq x y z
N MET A 1 18.66 -15.52 25.75
CA MET A 1 18.32 -15.76 24.33
C MET A 1 17.65 -14.51 23.78
N LYS A 2 18.28 -13.76 22.87
CA LYS A 2 17.62 -12.63 22.17
C LYS A 2 16.68 -13.23 21.13
N HIS A 3 15.38 -13.16 21.35
CA HIS A 3 14.41 -13.43 20.29
C HIS A 3 14.64 -12.37 19.18
N GLN A 4 15.34 -12.73 18.14
CA GLN A 4 15.33 -11.95 16.90
C GLN A 4 13.88 -11.98 16.39
N ILE A 5 13.16 -10.88 16.60
CA ILE A 5 11.86 -10.67 15.96
C ILE A 5 12.18 -10.59 14.47
N LYS A 6 11.85 -11.64 13.73
CA LYS A 6 12.01 -11.69 12.28
C LYS A 6 11.11 -10.61 11.69
N SER A 7 11.69 -9.65 10.98
CA SER A 7 10.90 -8.63 10.28
C SER A 7 9.87 -9.31 9.38
N PRO A 8 8.63 -8.81 9.34
CA PRO A 8 7.61 -9.37 8.46
C PRO A 8 8.06 -9.26 6.99
N PRO A 9 7.62 -10.17 6.11
CA PRO A 9 7.91 -10.07 4.68
C PRO A 9 7.31 -8.78 4.12
N ILE A 10 8.03 -8.18 3.14
CA ILE A 10 7.52 -7.02 2.41
C ILE A 10 6.39 -7.49 1.50
N ILE A 11 5.27 -6.78 1.53
CA ILE A 11 4.14 -7.01 0.64
C ILE A 11 4.22 -5.99 -0.50
N ALA A 12 4.46 -6.47 -1.72
CA ALA A 12 4.86 -5.64 -2.85
C ALA A 12 3.84 -4.57 -3.27
N ASN A 13 2.55 -4.78 -3.00
CA ASN A 13 1.50 -3.79 -3.29
C ASN A 13 1.06 -2.97 -2.06
N ARG A 14 1.74 -3.10 -0.91
CA ARG A 14 1.38 -2.36 0.30
C ARG A 14 2.09 -1.02 0.33
N VAL A 15 1.31 0.03 0.58
CA VAL A 15 1.75 1.43 0.72
C VAL A 15 1.34 1.90 2.10
N PHE A 16 2.29 2.27 2.95
CA PHE A 16 2.00 2.85 4.26
C PHE A 16 1.61 4.32 4.11
N LEU A 17 0.63 4.77 4.91
CA LEU A 17 0.18 6.15 4.97
C LEU A 17 0.37 6.70 6.36
N GLY A 18 1.25 7.69 6.52
CA GLY A 18 1.44 8.46 7.74
C GLY A 18 0.95 9.90 7.54
N TYR A 19 -0.17 10.28 8.14
CA TYR A 19 -0.69 11.64 8.05
C TYR A 19 -1.32 12.10 9.37
N PRO A 20 -1.35 13.41 9.65
CA PRO A 20 -2.05 13.93 10.82
C PRO A 20 -3.56 13.69 10.68
N TRP A 21 -4.17 13.07 11.71
CA TRP A 21 -5.60 12.73 11.65
C TRP A 21 -6.48 13.97 11.53
N GLN A 22 -6.14 15.04 12.23
CA GLN A 22 -6.83 16.32 12.13
C GLN A 22 -5.89 17.36 11.53
N PRO A 23 -6.35 18.12 10.52
CA PRO A 23 -7.66 18.09 9.84
C PRO A 23 -7.68 17.18 8.58
N TYR A 24 -6.62 16.43 8.27
CA TYR A 24 -6.36 15.83 6.95
C TYR A 24 -7.00 14.46 6.71
N LYS A 25 -7.52 13.78 7.74
CA LYS A 25 -8.04 12.40 7.63
C LYS A 25 -9.02 12.22 6.47
N THR A 26 -10.10 12.99 6.46
CA THR A 26 -11.16 12.85 5.43
C THR A 26 -10.63 13.09 4.01
N MET A 27 -9.73 14.07 3.85
CA MET A 27 -9.12 14.36 2.56
C MET A 27 -8.29 13.17 2.07
N TRP A 28 -7.41 12.62 2.92
CA TRP A 28 -6.59 11.47 2.56
C TRP A 28 -7.44 10.23 2.28
N GLU A 29 -8.45 9.94 3.10
CA GLU A 29 -9.38 8.81 2.89
C GLU A 29 -10.11 8.92 1.54
N ASN A 30 -10.55 10.12 1.14
CA ASN A 30 -11.19 10.34 -0.16
C ASN A 30 -10.22 10.07 -1.33
N HIS A 31 -8.99 10.58 -1.26
CA HIS A 31 -7.98 10.32 -2.30
C HIS A 31 -7.64 8.83 -2.39
N VAL A 32 -7.46 8.16 -1.24
CA VAL A 32 -7.21 6.71 -1.19
C VAL A 32 -8.37 5.92 -1.79
N ALA A 33 -9.62 6.27 -1.48
CA ALA A 33 -10.79 5.63 -2.05
C ALA A 33 -10.84 5.74 -3.58
N ASP A 34 -10.43 6.89 -4.13
CA ASP A 34 -10.35 7.07 -5.59
C ASP A 34 -9.18 6.30 -6.22
N LEU A 35 -8.03 6.26 -5.57
CA LEU A 35 -6.89 5.45 -6.03
C LEU A 35 -7.21 3.96 -6.01
N HIS A 36 -7.90 3.47 -4.99
CA HIS A 36 -8.36 2.08 -4.89
C HIS A 36 -9.23 1.65 -6.08
N LYS A 37 -9.99 2.56 -6.70
CA LYS A 37 -10.80 2.22 -7.90
C LYS A 37 -9.94 1.86 -9.11
N ARG A 38 -8.70 2.36 -9.17
CA ARG A 38 -7.83 2.30 -10.35
C ARG A 38 -6.58 1.45 -10.17
N TYR A 39 -6.06 1.38 -8.95
CA TYR A 39 -4.79 0.72 -8.63
C TYR A 39 -5.01 -0.46 -7.69
N PRO A 40 -4.39 -1.62 -7.96
CA PRO A 40 -4.37 -2.78 -7.05
C PRO A 40 -3.32 -2.59 -5.94
N LEU A 41 -3.33 -1.43 -5.29
CA LEU A 41 -2.48 -1.11 -4.15
C LEU A 41 -3.29 -1.19 -2.85
N HIS A 42 -2.66 -1.67 -1.80
CA HIS A 42 -3.19 -1.68 -0.44
C HIS A 42 -2.62 -0.48 0.33
N PHE A 43 -3.43 0.54 0.56
CA PHE A 43 -3.06 1.69 1.36
C PHE A 43 -3.37 1.43 2.83
N LEU A 44 -2.32 1.36 3.66
CA LEU A 44 -2.40 1.04 5.08
C LEU A 44 -2.20 2.30 5.92
N ALA A 45 -3.26 2.81 6.52
CA ALA A 45 -3.21 3.84 7.55
C ALA A 45 -3.52 3.20 8.92
N ILE A 46 -2.65 3.40 9.91
CA ILE A 46 -2.81 2.83 11.24
C ILE A 46 -3.13 3.95 12.22
N GLY A 47 -4.32 3.91 12.79
CA GLY A 47 -4.76 4.83 13.82
C GLY A 47 -4.96 4.15 15.16
N ARG A 48 -5.11 4.95 16.19
CA ARG A 48 -5.40 4.44 17.53
C ARG A 48 -6.86 4.03 17.63
N GLU A 49 -7.09 2.79 18.01
CA GLU A 49 -8.43 2.30 18.33
C GLU A 49 -8.81 2.63 19.78
N PRO A 50 -10.11 2.79 20.08
CA PRO A 50 -10.56 2.97 21.46
C PRO A 50 -10.08 1.83 22.37
N GLY A 51 -9.47 2.17 23.50
CA GLY A 51 -8.93 1.19 24.45
C GLY A 51 -7.58 0.56 24.10
N GLN A 52 -7.02 0.87 22.94
CA GLN A 52 -5.72 0.33 22.52
C GLN A 52 -4.57 0.91 23.35
N ALA A 53 -3.70 0.03 23.88
CA ALA A 53 -2.48 0.46 24.57
C ALA A 53 -1.48 1.11 23.59
N ALA A 54 -0.75 2.13 24.05
CA ALA A 54 0.23 2.85 23.22
C ALA A 54 1.33 1.93 22.67
N THR A 55 1.78 0.95 23.45
CA THR A 55 2.77 -0.05 23.01
C THR A 55 2.26 -0.94 21.89
N GLN A 56 0.98 -1.31 21.92
CA GLN A 56 0.35 -2.10 20.86
C GLN A 56 0.20 -1.27 19.58
N LEU A 57 -0.19 0.00 19.69
CA LEU A 57 -0.26 0.91 18.56
C LEU A 57 1.11 1.03 17.88
N LEU A 58 2.17 1.31 18.66
CA LEU A 58 3.52 1.40 18.12
C LEU A 58 3.96 0.11 17.42
N THR A 59 3.69 -1.05 18.02
CA THR A 59 3.99 -2.35 17.42
C THR A 59 3.26 -2.54 16.07
N ASN A 60 2.00 -2.14 15.97
CA ASN A 60 1.23 -2.21 14.74
C ASN A 60 1.78 -1.27 13.66
N ILE A 61 2.13 -0.04 14.04
CA ILE A 61 2.77 0.95 13.14
C ILE A 61 4.09 0.38 12.60
N MET A 62 4.99 -0.10 13.46
CA MET A 62 6.27 -0.66 13.05
C MET A 62 6.10 -1.86 12.13
N ARG A 63 5.16 -2.78 12.44
CA ARG A 63 4.83 -3.91 11.55
C ARG A 63 4.29 -3.44 10.20
N GLY A 64 3.44 -2.41 10.20
CA GLY A 64 2.91 -1.80 8.98
C GLY A 64 4.03 -1.22 8.11
N LEU A 65 4.94 -0.45 8.70
CA LEU A 65 6.11 0.11 8.03
C LEU A 65 7.01 -0.99 7.48
N ASP A 66 7.38 -1.97 8.31
CA ASP A 66 8.27 -3.07 7.92
C ASP A 66 7.71 -3.94 6.79
N SER A 67 6.40 -4.09 6.71
CA SER A 67 5.74 -4.89 5.67
C SER A 67 5.37 -4.12 4.41
N SER A 68 5.55 -2.79 4.39
CA SER A 68 5.21 -1.95 3.23
C SER A 68 6.38 -1.81 2.26
N SER A 69 6.07 -1.80 0.96
CA SER A 69 7.05 -1.60 -0.11
C SER A 69 7.32 -0.12 -0.39
N MET A 70 6.39 0.75 0.02
CA MET A 70 6.42 2.19 -0.19
C MET A 70 5.70 2.89 0.97
N ALA A 71 6.05 4.15 1.23
CA ALA A 71 5.33 4.96 2.21
C ALA A 71 5.11 6.39 1.72
N LEU A 72 3.96 6.95 2.08
CA LEU A 72 3.54 8.32 1.82
C LEU A 72 3.31 9.01 3.16
N PHE A 73 3.97 10.14 3.40
CA PHE A 73 3.87 10.88 4.65
C PHE A 73 3.43 12.31 4.42
N ASP A 74 2.50 12.79 5.24
CA ASP A 74 2.07 14.18 5.24
C ASP A 74 2.59 14.89 6.49
N ALA A 75 3.55 15.80 6.29
CA ALA A 75 4.20 16.55 7.36
C ALA A 75 3.58 17.91 7.62
N SER A 76 2.41 18.22 7.07
CA SER A 76 1.79 19.55 7.06
C SER A 76 1.61 20.21 8.44
N THR A 77 1.49 19.42 9.51
CA THR A 77 1.28 19.97 10.88
C THR A 77 2.51 19.88 11.77
N GLY A 78 3.65 19.43 11.27
CA GLY A 78 4.82 19.19 12.12
C GLY A 78 4.61 18.08 13.17
N ASN A 79 3.73 17.11 12.87
CA ASN A 79 3.45 16.00 13.79
C ASN A 79 4.69 15.14 14.02
N ALA A 80 5.16 15.09 15.28
CA ALA A 80 6.36 14.37 15.66
C ALA A 80 6.29 12.85 15.32
N ASN A 81 5.10 12.24 15.43
CA ASN A 81 4.93 10.81 15.10
C ASN A 81 5.14 10.57 13.60
N VAL A 82 4.54 11.41 12.74
CA VAL A 82 4.73 11.32 11.28
C VAL A 82 6.20 11.49 10.91
N SER A 83 6.91 12.43 11.58
CA SER A 83 8.33 12.66 11.34
C SER A 83 9.18 11.45 11.76
N LEU A 84 8.86 10.82 12.89
CA LEU A 84 9.54 9.61 13.37
C LEU A 84 9.33 8.43 12.42
N GLU A 85 8.08 8.20 12.00
CA GLU A 85 7.71 7.14 11.07
C GLU A 85 8.39 7.33 9.71
N TYR A 86 8.43 8.56 9.19
CA TYR A 86 9.14 8.93 7.97
C TYR A 86 10.64 8.61 8.09
N GLY A 87 11.29 9.07 9.17
CA GLY A 87 12.72 8.83 9.39
C GLY A 87 13.04 7.34 9.48
N TYR A 88 12.22 6.57 10.20
CA TYR A 88 12.37 5.13 10.31
C TYR A 88 12.26 4.43 8.95
N PHE A 89 11.19 4.72 8.19
CA PHE A 89 10.97 4.08 6.89
C PHE A 89 12.08 4.43 5.89
N ARG A 90 12.48 5.72 5.82
CA ARG A 90 13.57 6.17 4.97
C ARG A 90 14.88 5.44 5.26
N ALA A 91 15.22 5.29 6.54
CA ALA A 91 16.43 4.56 6.95
C ALA A 91 16.35 3.07 6.60
N ALA A 92 15.17 2.44 6.72
CA ALA A 92 14.98 1.01 6.47
C ALA A 92 14.84 0.65 4.97
N ARG A 93 14.30 1.56 4.12
CA ARG A 93 13.88 1.26 2.74
C ARG A 93 14.54 2.11 1.67
N GLY A 94 15.29 3.15 2.02
CA GLY A 94 15.87 4.10 1.08
C GLY A 94 14.91 5.23 0.67
N GLU A 95 15.49 6.26 0.09
CA GLU A 95 14.76 7.49 -0.28
C GLU A 95 13.80 7.29 -1.46
N GLU A 96 14.08 6.35 -2.35
CA GLU A 96 13.29 6.10 -3.55
C GLU A 96 11.91 5.50 -3.28
N ASN A 97 11.70 4.97 -2.05
CA ASN A 97 10.45 4.31 -1.66
C ASN A 97 9.62 5.15 -0.69
N VAL A 98 10.03 6.38 -0.41
CA VAL A 98 9.35 7.27 0.53
C VAL A 98 9.04 8.61 -0.10
N TYR A 99 7.81 9.10 0.10
CA TYR A 99 7.35 10.36 -0.44
C TYR A 99 6.80 11.23 0.67
N LEU A 100 7.22 12.48 0.69
CA LEU A 100 6.79 13.48 1.65
C LEU A 100 5.84 14.47 0.98
N PHE A 101 4.77 14.81 1.68
CA PHE A 101 3.77 15.80 1.26
C PHE A 101 3.69 16.92 2.29
N VAL A 102 3.43 18.14 1.81
CA VAL A 102 3.26 19.32 2.66
C VAL A 102 2.18 20.21 2.07
N ASP A 103 1.17 20.53 2.87
CA ASP A 103 0.18 21.55 2.56
C ASP A 103 0.80 22.95 2.69
N GLU A 104 0.76 23.73 1.61
CA GLU A 104 1.31 25.09 1.58
C GLU A 104 0.52 26.08 2.43
N ASP A 105 -0.75 25.79 2.68
CA ASP A 105 -1.65 26.63 3.45
C ASP A 105 -1.77 26.21 4.93
N ALA A 106 -1.01 25.16 5.34
CA ALA A 106 -1.04 24.66 6.71
C ALA A 106 -0.60 25.73 7.71
N LYS A 107 -1.46 26.01 8.68
CA LYS A 107 -1.12 26.85 9.81
C LYS A 107 -0.34 26.06 10.83
N ILE A 108 0.94 26.37 10.95
CA ILE A 108 1.81 25.74 11.94
C ILE A 108 1.87 26.67 13.15
N ALA A 109 1.86 26.07 14.35
CA ALA A 109 2.02 26.84 15.57
C ALA A 109 3.35 27.62 15.55
N ALA A 110 3.35 28.83 16.11
CA ALA A 110 4.55 29.65 16.15
C ALA A 110 5.73 28.88 16.79
N GLY A 111 6.86 28.84 16.09
CA GLY A 111 8.04 28.08 16.51
C GLY A 111 8.10 26.62 16.07
N GLN A 112 7.08 26.10 15.41
CA GLN A 112 7.11 24.78 14.77
C GLN A 112 7.42 24.92 13.29
N THR A 113 8.27 24.05 12.76
CA THR A 113 8.46 23.88 11.32
C THR A 113 7.68 22.65 10.85
N PRO A 114 7.05 22.67 9.65
CA PRO A 114 6.33 21.50 9.12
C PRO A 114 7.22 20.30 8.98
N ILE A 115 8.50 20.53 8.81
CA ILE A 115 9.52 19.53 8.59
C ILE A 115 10.64 19.79 9.57
N ILE A 116 11.11 18.77 10.27
CA ILE A 116 12.37 18.86 11.03
C ILE A 116 13.43 19.45 10.10
N SER A 117 14.21 20.42 10.58
CA SER A 117 15.17 21.20 9.78
C SER A 117 16.07 20.34 8.90
N ASP A 118 16.46 19.17 9.39
CA ASP A 118 17.31 18.20 8.67
C ASP A 118 16.61 17.53 7.49
N LEU A 119 15.28 17.59 7.41
CA LEU A 119 14.47 17.10 6.29
C LEU A 119 14.08 18.24 5.32
N ALA A 120 14.44 19.48 5.61
CA ALA A 120 14.13 20.62 4.73
C ALA A 120 14.76 20.51 3.33
N GLY A 121 15.80 19.69 3.17
CA GLY A 121 16.39 19.31 1.89
C GLY A 121 15.67 18.17 1.16
N ALA A 122 14.74 17.47 1.80
CA ALA A 122 13.95 16.43 1.16
C ALA A 122 12.98 17.07 0.15
N VAL A 123 12.89 16.50 -1.05
CA VAL A 123 11.95 16.97 -2.07
C VAL A 123 10.52 16.63 -1.62
N ALA A 124 9.82 17.59 -1.03
CA ALA A 124 8.44 17.45 -0.62
C ALA A 124 7.50 17.76 -1.80
N ASN A 125 6.47 16.94 -1.97
CA ASN A 125 5.36 17.23 -2.87
C ASN A 125 4.46 18.28 -2.21
N ARG A 126 4.54 19.53 -2.68
CA ARG A 126 3.73 20.63 -2.16
C ARG A 126 2.35 20.61 -2.77
N TYR A 127 1.32 20.77 -1.94
CA TYR A 127 -0.07 20.80 -2.38
C TYR A 127 -0.89 21.83 -1.61
N ARG A 128 -2.10 22.10 -2.09
CA ARG A 128 -3.16 22.79 -1.36
C ARG A 128 -4.41 21.92 -1.34
N PRO A 129 -5.15 21.86 -0.23
CA PRO A 129 -6.38 21.07 -0.14
C PRO A 129 -7.43 21.44 -1.20
N THR A 130 -7.37 22.67 -1.71
CA THR A 130 -8.31 23.24 -2.69
C THR A 130 -7.96 22.97 -4.13
N ASP A 131 -6.79 22.39 -4.42
CA ASP A 131 -6.33 22.11 -5.79
C ASP A 131 -6.14 20.61 -6.06
N ASN A 132 -5.81 20.28 -7.31
CA ASN A 132 -5.61 18.89 -7.74
C ASN A 132 -4.15 18.40 -7.62
N ARG A 133 -3.23 19.20 -7.07
CA ARG A 133 -1.79 18.83 -7.03
C ARG A 133 -1.54 17.56 -6.25
N LEU A 134 -2.19 17.41 -5.08
CA LEU A 134 -2.08 16.17 -4.28
C LEU A 134 -2.52 14.96 -5.09
N ARG A 135 -3.68 15.03 -5.73
CA ARG A 135 -4.21 13.95 -6.56
C ARG A 135 -3.23 13.58 -7.69
N HIS A 136 -2.75 14.56 -8.45
CA HIS A 136 -1.82 14.31 -9.56
C HIS A 136 -0.50 13.72 -9.08
N ALA A 137 0.04 14.20 -7.94
CA ALA A 137 1.24 13.63 -7.36
C ALA A 137 1.04 12.18 -6.92
N LEU A 138 -0.07 11.88 -6.26
CA LEU A 138 -0.41 10.50 -5.84
C LEU A 138 -0.56 9.56 -7.04
N GLU A 139 -1.25 9.99 -8.09
CA GLU A 139 -1.40 9.23 -9.34
C GLU A 139 -0.04 8.96 -9.99
N ALA A 140 0.81 9.98 -10.11
CA ALA A 140 2.15 9.85 -10.69
C ALA A 140 3.05 8.90 -9.86
N ILE A 141 2.95 8.91 -8.54
CA ILE A 141 3.66 7.99 -7.66
C ILE A 141 3.14 6.55 -7.85
N CYS A 142 1.82 6.37 -7.88
CA CYS A 142 1.21 5.06 -8.14
C CYS A 142 1.65 4.49 -9.50
N ASP A 143 1.65 5.30 -10.57
CA ASP A 143 2.07 4.85 -11.91
C ASP A 143 3.54 4.43 -11.97
N ARG A 144 4.40 5.02 -11.15
CA ARG A 144 5.82 4.67 -11.03
C ARG A 144 6.08 3.43 -10.17
N HIS A 145 5.11 3.03 -9.36
CA HIS A 145 5.26 1.92 -8.42
C HIS A 145 5.64 0.61 -9.14
N PRO A 146 6.69 -0.11 -8.71
CA PRO A 146 7.15 -1.32 -9.39
C PRO A 146 6.07 -2.38 -9.58
N TYR A 147 5.21 -2.57 -8.58
CA TYR A 147 4.08 -3.48 -8.66
C TYR A 147 3.09 -3.06 -9.76
N ILE A 148 2.78 -1.76 -9.87
CA ILE A 148 1.87 -1.23 -10.89
C ILE A 148 2.45 -1.37 -12.29
N LYS A 149 3.75 -1.19 -12.46
CA LYS A 149 4.42 -1.45 -13.76
C LYS A 149 4.24 -2.90 -14.20
N ARG A 150 4.46 -3.88 -13.29
CA ARG A 150 4.22 -5.31 -13.58
C ARG A 150 2.76 -5.58 -13.90
N PHE A 151 1.85 -5.04 -13.09
CA PHE A 151 0.40 -5.15 -13.30
C PHE A 151 -0.04 -4.60 -14.66
N THR A 152 0.41 -3.42 -15.03
CA THR A 152 0.09 -2.78 -16.31
C THR A 152 0.63 -3.59 -17.48
N LYS A 153 1.87 -4.09 -17.38
CA LYS A 153 2.47 -4.97 -18.38
C LYS A 153 1.65 -6.25 -18.56
N PHE A 154 1.22 -6.88 -17.46
CA PHE A 154 0.38 -8.07 -17.50
C PHE A 154 -0.97 -7.80 -18.17
N CYS A 155 -1.67 -6.72 -17.79
CA CYS A 155 -2.95 -6.33 -18.39
C CYS A 155 -2.84 -5.99 -19.89
N GLY A 156 -1.68 -5.54 -20.35
CA GLY A 156 -1.40 -5.24 -21.76
C GLY A 156 -1.18 -6.46 -22.65
N GLN A 157 -1.03 -7.65 -22.10
CA GLN A 157 -0.88 -8.87 -22.90
C GLN A 157 -2.15 -9.16 -23.71
N ARG A 158 -1.99 -9.57 -25.00
CA ARG A 158 -3.13 -9.77 -25.95
C ARG A 158 -4.24 -10.67 -25.38
N ARG A 159 -3.88 -11.71 -24.64
CA ARG A 159 -4.81 -12.69 -24.04
C ARG A 159 -5.66 -12.13 -22.89
N TYR A 160 -5.29 -10.96 -22.35
CA TYR A 160 -5.94 -10.37 -21.17
C TYR A 160 -6.53 -8.98 -21.44
N LYS A 161 -6.97 -8.69 -22.67
CA LYS A 161 -7.61 -7.41 -23.04
C LYS A 161 -9.05 -7.31 -22.51
N GLY A 162 -9.52 -6.08 -22.32
CA GLY A 162 -10.90 -5.80 -21.90
C GLY A 162 -11.07 -5.77 -20.38
N GLY A 163 -12.18 -6.29 -19.87
CA GLY A 163 -12.57 -6.22 -18.44
C GLY A 163 -11.59 -6.79 -17.41
N THR A 164 -10.53 -7.45 -17.87
CA THR A 164 -9.49 -8.10 -17.03
C THR A 164 -8.87 -7.15 -16.03
N ARG A 165 -8.61 -5.88 -16.40
CA ARG A 165 -8.01 -4.91 -15.46
C ARG A 165 -8.90 -4.67 -14.23
N LYS A 166 -10.20 -4.42 -14.43
CA LYS A 166 -11.15 -4.20 -13.32
C LYS A 166 -11.28 -5.43 -12.44
N PHE A 167 -11.36 -6.60 -13.07
CA PHE A 167 -11.39 -7.88 -12.38
C PHE A 167 -10.16 -8.10 -11.54
N LEU A 168 -8.96 -7.90 -12.09
CA LEU A 168 -7.68 -8.06 -11.38
C LEU A 168 -7.54 -7.08 -10.22
N VAL A 169 -7.90 -5.81 -10.40
CA VAL A 169 -7.89 -4.85 -9.28
C VAL A 169 -8.76 -5.35 -8.14
N ARG A 170 -9.95 -5.89 -8.44
CA ARG A 170 -10.86 -6.41 -7.42
C ARG A 170 -10.32 -7.69 -6.76
N MET A 171 -9.79 -8.63 -7.54
CA MET A 171 -9.20 -9.87 -7.03
C MET A 171 -8.00 -9.60 -6.12
N ILE A 172 -7.06 -8.75 -6.54
CA ILE A 172 -5.88 -8.42 -5.72
C ILE A 172 -6.32 -7.73 -4.43
N ARG A 173 -7.33 -6.85 -4.48
CA ARG A 173 -7.89 -6.24 -3.26
C ARG A 173 -8.58 -7.24 -2.35
N HIS A 174 -9.16 -8.30 -2.89
CA HIS A 174 -9.71 -9.38 -2.06
C HIS A 174 -8.62 -10.12 -1.27
N LEU A 175 -7.39 -10.14 -1.78
CA LEU A 175 -6.20 -10.64 -1.07
C LEU A 175 -5.65 -9.63 -0.07
N ASP A 176 -5.97 -8.33 -0.24
CA ASP A 176 -5.55 -7.26 0.67
C ASP A 176 -6.26 -7.42 2.02
N GLY A 177 -5.53 -7.37 3.12
CA GLY A 177 -6.07 -7.57 4.46
C GLY A 177 -6.11 -9.04 4.92
N ARG A 178 -5.75 -9.98 4.04
CA ARG A 178 -5.47 -11.37 4.40
C ARG A 178 -3.99 -11.64 4.20
N ASP A 179 -3.32 -12.24 5.16
CA ASP A 179 -1.92 -12.65 4.99
C ASP A 179 -1.79 -13.67 3.85
N SER A 180 -2.82 -14.51 3.66
CA SER A 180 -2.95 -15.47 2.56
C SER A 180 -4.34 -16.08 2.53
N ILE A 181 -4.74 -16.60 1.37
CA ILE A 181 -5.97 -17.39 1.18
C ILE A 181 -5.61 -18.79 0.66
N LEU A 182 -6.39 -19.81 1.00
CA LEU A 182 -6.22 -21.12 0.39
C LEU A 182 -6.50 -21.02 -1.11
N ARG A 183 -5.63 -21.63 -1.93
CA ARG A 183 -5.78 -21.59 -3.39
C ARG A 183 -7.13 -22.12 -3.84
N ARG A 184 -7.65 -23.18 -3.21
CA ARG A 184 -8.96 -23.74 -3.51
C ARG A 184 -10.09 -22.76 -3.21
N GLU A 185 -10.09 -22.16 -2.00
CA GLU A 185 -11.06 -21.12 -1.62
C GLU A 185 -11.09 -19.96 -2.64
N LEU A 186 -9.91 -19.48 -3.04
CA LEU A 186 -9.82 -18.43 -4.06
C LEU A 186 -10.36 -18.89 -5.42
N LEU A 187 -10.10 -20.12 -5.85
CA LEU A 187 -10.64 -20.66 -7.10
C LEU A 187 -12.16 -20.77 -7.05
N ASP A 188 -12.73 -21.27 -5.96
CA ASP A 188 -14.18 -21.40 -5.76
C ASP A 188 -14.85 -20.01 -5.82
N ASP A 189 -14.29 -19.01 -5.13
CA ASP A 189 -14.76 -17.62 -5.18
C ASP A 189 -14.70 -17.05 -6.61
N LEU A 190 -13.57 -17.25 -7.29
CA LEU A 190 -13.39 -16.77 -8.66
C LEU A 190 -14.32 -17.47 -9.66
N MET A 191 -14.54 -18.80 -9.53
CA MET A 191 -15.49 -19.54 -10.37
C MET A 191 -16.92 -19.01 -10.19
N HIS A 192 -17.31 -18.80 -8.93
CA HIS A 192 -18.63 -18.26 -8.62
C HIS A 192 -18.83 -16.86 -9.23
N GLU A 193 -17.81 -16.00 -9.11
CA GLU A 193 -17.88 -14.61 -9.58
C GLU A 193 -17.81 -14.47 -11.10
N THR A 194 -16.90 -15.21 -11.76
CA THR A 194 -16.59 -15.03 -13.18
C THR A 194 -17.33 -15.99 -14.10
N LYS A 195 -17.90 -17.06 -13.55
CA LYS A 195 -18.49 -18.18 -14.29
C LYS A 195 -17.49 -18.86 -15.26
N GLN A 196 -16.19 -18.71 -14.99
CA GLN A 196 -15.14 -19.35 -15.77
C GLN A 196 -14.79 -20.74 -15.20
N PRO A 197 -14.39 -21.70 -16.05
CA PRO A 197 -14.00 -23.03 -15.58
C PRO A 197 -12.70 -22.99 -14.77
N GLU A 198 -12.59 -23.91 -13.82
CA GLU A 198 -11.41 -24.04 -12.93
C GLU A 198 -10.08 -24.12 -13.69
N ALA A 199 -10.02 -24.89 -14.77
CA ALA A 199 -8.82 -25.03 -15.59
C ALA A 199 -8.32 -23.68 -16.13
N TYR A 200 -9.25 -22.81 -16.55
CA TYR A 200 -8.93 -21.46 -17.01
C TYR A 200 -8.37 -20.60 -15.85
N LEU A 201 -9.05 -20.61 -14.71
CA LEU A 201 -8.67 -19.82 -13.53
C LEU A 201 -7.35 -20.33 -12.91
N SER A 202 -7.13 -21.62 -12.87
CA SER A 202 -5.86 -22.22 -12.42
C SER A 202 -4.69 -21.76 -13.29
N LYS A 203 -4.86 -21.75 -14.62
CA LYS A 203 -3.86 -21.22 -15.55
C LYS A 203 -3.65 -19.71 -15.32
N PHE A 204 -4.73 -18.98 -15.14
CA PHE A 204 -4.69 -17.54 -14.89
C PHE A 204 -3.92 -17.19 -13.60
N LEU A 205 -4.14 -17.92 -12.50
CA LEU A 205 -3.37 -17.74 -11.26
C LEU A 205 -1.88 -18.09 -11.47
N LYS A 206 -1.58 -19.12 -12.25
CA LYS A 206 -0.19 -19.45 -12.61
C LYS A 206 0.47 -18.32 -13.38
N ASP A 207 -0.22 -17.74 -14.38
CA ASP A 207 0.29 -16.62 -15.16
C ASP A 207 0.52 -15.35 -14.28
N LEU A 208 -0.34 -15.10 -13.29
CA LEU A 208 -0.15 -14.02 -12.31
C LEU A 208 1.07 -14.26 -11.41
N HIS A 209 1.27 -15.52 -11.01
CA HIS A 209 2.44 -15.91 -10.21
C HIS A 209 3.73 -15.72 -11.02
N GLU A 210 3.77 -16.18 -12.26
CA GLU A 210 4.92 -16.00 -13.17
C GLU A 210 5.19 -14.52 -13.47
N ALA A 211 4.16 -13.68 -13.47
CA ALA A 211 4.28 -12.23 -13.60
C ALA A 211 4.75 -11.52 -12.29
N GLY A 212 4.89 -12.25 -11.19
CA GLY A 212 5.28 -11.71 -9.89
C GLY A 212 4.22 -10.77 -9.27
N LEU A 213 2.94 -10.99 -9.59
CA LEU A 213 1.83 -10.24 -9.00
C LEU A 213 1.26 -10.91 -7.75
N ILE A 214 1.30 -12.24 -7.72
CA ILE A 214 0.95 -13.07 -6.58
C ILE A 214 2.04 -14.11 -6.35
N THR A 215 2.09 -14.64 -5.14
CA THR A 215 2.90 -15.81 -4.80
C THR A 215 1.99 -16.96 -4.45
N ILE A 216 2.25 -18.14 -5.03
CA ILE A 216 1.57 -19.39 -4.68
C ILE A 216 2.58 -20.25 -3.93
N THR A 217 2.30 -20.54 -2.66
CA THR A 217 3.16 -21.39 -1.85
C THR A 217 3.08 -22.85 -2.35
N ARG A 218 4.22 -23.56 -2.24
CA ARG A 218 4.23 -25.00 -2.54
C ARG A 218 3.37 -25.74 -1.51
N GLY A 219 2.62 -26.71 -1.98
CA GLY A 219 1.77 -27.54 -1.17
C GLY A 219 0.85 -28.38 -2.07
N ASN A 220 0.12 -29.31 -1.45
CA ASN A 220 -0.94 -30.02 -2.15
C ASN A 220 -2.15 -29.09 -2.39
N GLU A 221 -3.18 -29.59 -3.06
CA GLU A 221 -4.39 -28.83 -3.39
C GLU A 221 -5.05 -28.14 -2.17
N PHE A 222 -4.94 -28.75 -0.99
CA PHE A 222 -5.56 -28.29 0.25
C PHE A 222 -4.66 -27.37 1.09
N SER A 223 -3.36 -27.34 0.84
CA SER A 223 -2.38 -26.56 1.63
C SER A 223 -1.72 -25.43 0.87
N SER A 224 -1.83 -25.37 -0.45
CA SER A 224 -1.33 -24.25 -1.25
C SER A 224 -2.05 -22.97 -0.91
N ARG A 225 -1.30 -21.91 -0.60
CA ARG A 225 -1.86 -20.60 -0.28
C ARG A 225 -1.44 -19.58 -1.33
N VAL A 226 -2.30 -18.59 -1.52
CA VAL A 226 -2.08 -17.46 -2.43
C VAL A 226 -2.00 -16.19 -1.61
N HIS A 227 -1.01 -15.36 -1.90
CA HIS A 227 -0.87 -14.02 -1.32
C HIS A 227 -0.26 -13.08 -2.36
N VAL A 228 -0.32 -11.78 -2.12
CA VAL A 228 0.35 -10.80 -2.97
C VAL A 228 1.86 -11.01 -2.86
N SER A 229 2.57 -10.95 -4.00
CA SER A 229 4.04 -11.12 -4.01
C SER A 229 4.72 -10.11 -3.10
N GLY A 230 5.70 -10.56 -2.35
CA GLY A 230 6.59 -9.74 -1.53
C GLY A 230 7.89 -9.40 -2.27
#